data_b8ad05ae8bf2b81bb9c9a8a8b6ff838c
#
_entry.id   b8ad05ae8bf2b81bb9c9a8a8b6ff838c
#
_cell.length_a   1.000
_cell.length_b   1.000
_cell.length_c   1.000
_cell.angle_alpha   90.00
_cell.angle_beta   90.00
_cell.angle_gamma   90.00
#
_symmetry.space_group_name_H-M   'P 1'
#
loop_
_entity.id
_entity.type
_entity.pdbx_description
1 polymer ?
#
loop_
_entity_poly.entity_id
_entity_poly.type
_entity_poly.pdbx_seq_one_letter_code
_entity_poly.pdbx_strand_id
1 'polypeptide(L)'
;IIFLFISLSFLSPEYVLNKFYPKFNYLELEQAQNHIFEPNKEVHIKITRQTEYGDKYKLFVINKNTYEENFNLENYGINLIKSNDNIIIDTLDWKGNAKKSGLEMDDIISEIKIENFDRPNKDFIYIFAFIALILFGFLNYKNYRFSDKQY
;
A
#
# COMPACT_ATOMS: atom_id res chain seq x y z
N ILE A 1 -24.32 -4.64 13.68
CA ILE A 1 -22.93 -4.22 13.38
C ILE A 1 -21.97 -5.41 13.52
N ILE A 2 -21.91 -6.12 14.68
CA ILE A 2 -21.01 -7.26 14.91
C ILE A 2 -21.19 -8.35 13.87
N PHE A 3 -22.43 -8.75 13.59
CA PHE A 3 -22.73 -9.78 12.60
C PHE A 3 -22.26 -9.39 11.18
N LEU A 4 -22.45 -8.13 10.83
CA LEU A 4 -21.99 -7.59 9.54
C LEU A 4 -20.46 -7.60 9.44
N PHE A 5 -19.75 -7.27 10.52
CA PHE A 5 -18.30 -7.34 10.57
C PHE A 5 -17.79 -8.78 10.40
N ILE A 6 -18.40 -9.74 11.13
CA ILE A 6 -18.07 -11.16 11.01
C ILE A 6 -18.28 -11.65 9.57
N SER A 7 -19.45 -11.38 8.99
CA SER A 7 -19.76 -11.76 7.61
C SER A 7 -18.78 -11.16 6.61
N LEU A 8 -18.44 -9.87 6.74
CA LEU A 8 -17.50 -9.20 5.86
C LEU A 8 -16.10 -9.77 6.00
N SER A 9 -15.68 -10.14 7.21
CA SER A 9 -14.37 -10.75 7.47
C SER A 9 -14.22 -12.12 6.79
N PHE A 10 -15.29 -12.91 6.70
CA PHE A 10 -15.27 -14.18 5.98
C PHE A 10 -15.37 -14.02 4.46
N LEU A 11 -16.19 -13.08 3.97
CA LEU A 11 -16.40 -12.87 2.54
C LEU A 11 -15.28 -12.08 1.86
N SER A 12 -14.69 -11.13 2.58
CA SER A 12 -13.67 -10.21 2.03
C SER A 12 -12.61 -9.86 3.07
N PRO A 13 -11.78 -10.84 3.50
CA PRO A 13 -10.75 -10.62 4.53
C PRO A 13 -9.73 -9.56 4.11
N GLU A 14 -9.40 -9.48 2.83
CA GLU A 14 -8.51 -8.46 2.27
C GLU A 14 -9.07 -7.04 2.44
N TYR A 15 -10.37 -6.85 2.24
CA TYR A 15 -11.01 -5.55 2.44
C TYR A 15 -10.93 -5.12 3.90
N VAL A 16 -11.23 -6.03 4.83
CA VAL A 16 -11.15 -5.76 6.28
C VAL A 16 -9.70 -5.46 6.66
N LEU A 17 -8.76 -6.28 6.19
CA LEU A 17 -7.33 -6.11 6.48
C LEU A 17 -6.82 -4.76 5.98
N ASN A 18 -7.16 -4.35 4.75
CA ASN A 18 -6.74 -3.06 4.18
C ASN A 18 -7.26 -1.86 4.96
N LYS A 19 -8.34 -2.00 5.71
CA LYS A 19 -8.88 -0.93 6.55
C LYS A 19 -7.98 -0.62 7.75
N PHE A 20 -7.31 -1.63 8.31
CA PHE A 20 -6.45 -1.52 9.50
C PHE A 20 -4.97 -1.57 9.16
N TYR A 21 -4.61 -2.34 8.14
CA TYR A 21 -3.25 -2.57 7.69
C TYR A 21 -3.20 -2.44 6.15
N PRO A 22 -3.04 -1.23 5.62
CA PRO A 22 -2.97 -1.02 4.17
C PRO A 22 -1.81 -1.82 3.57
N LYS A 23 -1.98 -2.31 2.34
CA LYS A 23 -0.95 -3.08 1.63
C LYS A 23 0.28 -2.22 1.33
N PHE A 24 0.08 -0.93 1.14
CA PHE A 24 1.13 0.03 0.86
C PHE A 24 1.03 1.23 1.80
N ASN A 25 2.16 1.71 2.27
CA ASN A 25 2.30 2.97 2.98
C ASN A 25 2.69 4.08 1.98
N TYR A 26 2.16 5.27 2.19
CA TYR A 26 2.52 6.44 1.39
C TYR A 26 3.82 7.05 1.92
N LEU A 27 4.72 7.40 0.99
CA LEU A 27 5.93 8.16 1.29
C LEU A 27 5.66 9.64 0.97
N GLU A 28 6.07 10.52 1.87
CA GLU A 28 6.08 11.96 1.61
C GLU A 28 7.06 12.29 0.47
N LEU A 29 6.58 12.98 -0.56
CA LEU A 29 7.36 13.24 -1.76
C LEU A 29 8.63 14.06 -1.49
N GLU A 30 8.59 14.96 -0.50
CA GLU A 30 9.75 15.76 -0.12
C GLU A 30 10.90 14.93 0.46
N GLN A 31 10.59 13.77 1.02
CA GLN A 31 11.60 12.85 1.58
C GLN A 31 12.07 11.82 0.54
N ALA A 32 11.41 11.74 -0.61
CA ALA A 32 11.58 10.67 -1.59
C ALA A 32 13.03 10.53 -2.09
N GLN A 33 13.72 11.66 -2.35
CA GLN A 33 15.09 11.64 -2.87
C GLN A 33 16.07 10.99 -1.89
N ASN A 34 15.93 11.26 -0.60
CA ASN A 34 16.84 10.78 0.45
C ASN A 34 16.34 9.51 1.14
N HIS A 35 15.16 9.02 0.77
CA HIS A 35 14.60 7.84 1.39
C HIS A 35 15.37 6.59 1.00
N ILE A 36 15.71 5.78 2.01
CA ILE A 36 16.40 4.49 1.82
C ILE A 36 15.33 3.41 1.78
N PHE A 37 15.18 2.81 0.61
CA PHE A 37 14.26 1.69 0.40
C PHE A 37 14.92 0.39 0.82
N GLU A 38 14.21 -0.42 1.59
CA GLU A 38 14.70 -1.74 1.98
C GLU A 38 14.60 -2.72 0.80
N PRO A 39 15.51 -3.72 0.74
CA PRO A 39 15.46 -4.75 -0.27
C PRO A 39 14.17 -5.57 -0.14
N ASN A 40 13.81 -6.25 -1.21
CA ASN A 40 12.62 -7.12 -1.27
C ASN A 40 11.26 -6.43 -1.05
N LYS A 41 11.21 -5.09 -1.00
CA LYS A 41 9.96 -4.31 -1.00
C LYS A 41 9.59 -3.89 -2.41
N GLU A 42 8.28 -3.94 -2.68
CA GLU A 42 7.73 -3.38 -3.90
C GLU A 42 7.49 -1.88 -3.70
N VAL A 43 8.00 -1.06 -4.63
CA VAL A 43 7.83 0.40 -4.62
C VAL A 43 7.03 0.81 -5.84
N HIS A 44 5.92 1.49 -5.61
CA HIS A 44 5.04 2.02 -6.64
C HIS A 44 5.23 3.53 -6.75
N ILE A 45 5.61 4.01 -7.91
CA ILE A 45 5.76 5.44 -8.22
C ILE A 45 4.72 5.81 -9.28
N LYS A 46 3.77 6.64 -8.89
CA LYS A 46 2.78 7.20 -9.82
C LYS A 46 3.30 8.51 -10.37
N ILE A 47 3.35 8.61 -11.68
CA ILE A 47 3.79 9.81 -12.38
C ILE A 47 2.66 10.41 -13.21
N THR A 48 2.74 11.72 -13.40
CA THR A 48 1.92 12.50 -14.33
C THR A 48 2.85 13.11 -15.35
N ARG A 49 2.61 12.81 -16.63
CA ARG A 49 3.34 13.39 -17.75
C ARG A 49 2.44 14.37 -18.47
N GLN A 50 2.89 15.61 -18.56
CA GLN A 50 2.22 16.62 -19.36
C GLN A 50 2.52 16.40 -20.85
N THR A 51 1.49 16.35 -21.67
CA THR A 51 1.62 16.21 -23.12
C THR A 51 0.75 17.26 -23.81
N GLU A 52 1.00 17.49 -25.08
CA GLU A 52 0.17 18.41 -25.91
C GLU A 52 -1.32 18.04 -25.92
N TYR A 53 -1.64 16.77 -25.64
CA TYR A 53 -3.01 16.24 -25.63
C TYR A 53 -3.60 16.12 -24.21
N GLY A 54 -2.93 16.69 -23.20
CA GLY A 54 -3.30 16.63 -21.80
C GLY A 54 -2.42 15.72 -20.95
N ASP A 55 -2.78 15.56 -19.68
CA ASP A 55 -2.00 14.80 -18.71
C ASP A 55 -2.18 13.29 -18.90
N LYS A 56 -1.06 12.57 -18.93
CA LYS A 56 -1.02 11.11 -18.93
C LYS A 56 -0.52 10.59 -17.58
N TYR A 57 -1.25 9.64 -17.02
CA TYR A 57 -0.87 8.99 -15.77
C TYR A 57 -0.21 7.65 -16.05
N LYS A 58 0.89 7.38 -15.37
CA LYS A 58 1.62 6.13 -15.50
C LYS A 58 2.01 5.63 -14.10
N LEU A 59 1.92 4.32 -13.89
CA LEU A 59 2.43 3.65 -12.71
C LEU A 59 3.74 2.98 -13.07
N PHE A 60 4.78 3.32 -12.34
CA PHE A 60 6.07 2.68 -12.41
C PHE A 60 6.28 1.82 -11.16
N VAL A 61 6.74 0.59 -11.34
CA VAL A 61 6.91 -0.37 -10.25
C VAL A 61 8.34 -0.85 -10.19
N ILE A 62 8.98 -0.65 -9.05
CA ILE A 62 10.26 -1.27 -8.72
C ILE A 62 9.94 -2.58 -8.01
N ASN A 63 10.25 -3.69 -8.67
CA ASN A 63 9.93 -5.02 -8.16
C ASN A 63 10.85 -5.44 -7.01
N LYS A 64 10.37 -6.30 -6.12
CA LYS A 64 11.05 -6.83 -4.93
C LYS A 64 12.45 -7.40 -5.20
N ASN A 65 12.68 -7.99 -6.34
CA ASN A 65 13.93 -8.70 -6.64
C ASN A 65 14.92 -7.83 -7.42
N THR A 66 14.69 -6.53 -7.51
CA THR A 66 15.56 -5.63 -8.29
C THR A 66 16.86 -5.33 -7.56
N TYR A 67 16.83 -5.33 -6.23
CA TYR A 67 17.99 -5.05 -5.37
C TYR A 67 18.08 -6.06 -4.22
N GLU A 68 19.29 -6.51 -3.94
CA GLU A 68 19.61 -7.35 -2.79
C GLU A 68 19.96 -6.52 -1.54
N GLU A 69 20.32 -5.26 -1.73
CA GLU A 69 20.69 -4.30 -0.69
C GLU A 69 19.76 -3.09 -0.68
N ASN A 70 19.87 -2.30 0.39
CA ASN A 70 19.16 -1.03 0.50
C ASN A 70 19.55 -0.09 -0.65
N PHE A 71 18.56 0.60 -1.22
CA PHE A 71 18.77 1.53 -2.32
C PHE A 71 18.00 2.84 -2.11
N ASN A 72 18.40 3.88 -2.81
CA ASN A 72 17.62 5.11 -2.95
C ASN A 72 17.27 5.36 -4.43
N LEU A 73 16.49 6.38 -4.73
CA LEU A 73 16.11 6.71 -6.11
C LEU A 73 17.31 7.10 -6.96
N GLU A 74 18.33 7.76 -6.37
CA GLU A 74 19.57 8.12 -7.06
C GLU A 74 20.33 6.87 -7.54
N ASN A 75 20.47 5.85 -6.67
CA ASN A 75 21.09 4.57 -7.05
C ASN A 75 20.28 3.85 -8.14
N TYR A 76 18.97 4.11 -8.20
CA TYR A 76 18.12 3.63 -9.28
C TYR A 76 18.27 4.44 -10.58
N GLY A 77 19.02 5.52 -10.53
CA GLY A 77 19.24 6.42 -11.65
C GLY A 77 18.14 7.46 -11.81
N ILE A 78 17.45 7.82 -10.75
CA ILE A 78 16.37 8.84 -10.72
C ILE A 78 16.80 9.95 -9.77
N ASN A 79 17.05 11.15 -10.29
CA ASN A 79 17.23 12.33 -9.47
C ASN A 79 15.97 13.20 -9.53
N LEU A 80 15.57 13.69 -8.37
CA LEU A 80 14.38 14.50 -8.19
C LEU A 80 14.75 15.93 -7.85
N ILE A 81 13.94 16.87 -8.32
CA ILE A 81 14.01 18.27 -7.93
C ILE A 81 12.61 18.78 -7.59
N LYS A 82 12.54 19.70 -6.63
CA LYS A 82 11.30 20.42 -6.33
C LYS A 82 11.20 21.63 -7.27
N SER A 83 10.15 21.69 -8.06
CA SER A 83 9.83 22.79 -8.95
C SER A 83 8.37 23.22 -8.74
N ASN A 84 8.17 24.43 -8.30
CA ASN A 84 6.83 25.02 -7.97
C ASN A 84 6.10 24.12 -7.02
N ASP A 85 5.72 23.62 -6.30
CA ASP A 85 5.02 22.64 -5.45
C ASP A 85 5.02 21.20 -5.97
N ASN A 86 5.67 20.93 -7.12
CA ASN A 86 5.78 19.59 -7.67
C ASN A 86 7.17 19.00 -7.45
N ILE A 87 7.22 17.69 -7.31
CA ILE A 87 8.47 16.93 -7.38
C ILE A 87 8.56 16.34 -8.79
N ILE A 88 9.58 16.70 -9.52
CA ILE A 88 9.79 16.29 -10.91
C ILE A 88 11.08 15.47 -11.03
N ILE A 89 11.14 14.63 -12.05
CA ILE A 89 12.34 13.91 -12.43
C ILE A 89 13.24 14.87 -13.19
N ASP A 90 14.36 15.27 -12.53
CA ASP A 90 15.34 16.17 -13.12
C ASP A 90 16.29 15.42 -14.07
N THR A 91 16.90 14.35 -13.60
CA THR A 91 17.80 13.53 -14.41
C THR A 91 17.51 12.04 -14.27
N LEU A 92 17.77 11.31 -15.35
CA LEU A 92 17.67 9.85 -15.42
C LEU A 92 18.98 9.27 -15.94
N ASP A 93 19.46 8.19 -15.29
CA ASP A 93 20.55 7.42 -15.87
C ASP A 93 20.10 6.82 -17.21
N TRP A 94 20.79 7.24 -18.29
CA TRP A 94 20.48 6.84 -19.65
C TRP A 94 20.49 5.33 -19.87
N LYS A 95 21.34 4.60 -19.16
CA LYS A 95 21.46 3.15 -19.21
C LYS A 95 20.65 2.45 -18.10
N GLY A 96 20.11 3.23 -17.18
CA GLY A 96 19.43 2.75 -15.99
C GLY A 96 18.10 2.06 -16.26
N ASN A 97 17.63 1.30 -15.29
CA ASN A 97 16.36 0.59 -15.34
C ASN A 97 15.16 1.55 -15.41
N ALA A 98 15.27 2.73 -14.79
CA ALA A 98 14.24 3.76 -14.81
C ALA A 98 13.92 4.21 -16.24
N LYS A 99 14.94 4.54 -17.03
CA LYS A 99 14.77 4.95 -18.43
C LYS A 99 14.20 3.83 -19.29
N LYS A 100 14.69 2.60 -19.13
CA LYS A 100 14.18 1.43 -19.87
C LYS A 100 12.71 1.15 -19.56
N SER A 101 12.24 1.48 -18.37
CA SER A 101 10.84 1.36 -17.96
C SER A 101 9.94 2.48 -18.48
N GLY A 102 10.52 3.43 -19.23
CA GLY A 102 9.81 4.51 -19.91
C GLY A 102 9.49 5.70 -19.01
N LEU A 103 10.26 5.92 -17.94
CA LEU A 103 10.31 7.21 -17.24
C LEU A 103 11.04 8.22 -18.12
N GLU A 104 10.65 9.48 -18.04
CA GLU A 104 11.26 10.59 -18.77
C GLU A 104 11.60 11.74 -17.81
N MET A 105 12.51 12.58 -18.23
CA MET A 105 12.73 13.86 -17.56
C MET A 105 11.47 14.70 -17.61
N ASP A 106 11.28 15.56 -16.64
CA ASP A 106 10.08 16.39 -16.46
C ASP A 106 8.78 15.62 -16.08
N ASP A 107 8.84 14.27 -15.94
CA ASP A 107 7.72 13.54 -15.34
C ASP A 107 7.48 14.01 -13.90
N ILE A 108 6.26 14.36 -13.56
CA ILE A 108 5.86 14.80 -12.22
C ILE A 108 5.55 13.57 -11.38
N ILE A 109 6.19 13.43 -10.23
CA ILE A 109 5.85 12.37 -9.25
C ILE A 109 4.65 12.83 -8.46
N SER A 110 3.55 12.09 -8.60
CA SER A 110 2.29 12.37 -7.90
C SER A 110 2.18 11.59 -6.58
N GLU A 111 2.78 10.41 -6.51
CA GLU A 111 2.62 9.50 -5.37
C GLU A 111 3.73 8.46 -5.34
N ILE A 112 4.24 8.15 -4.15
CA ILE A 112 5.13 7.01 -3.93
C ILE A 112 4.51 6.14 -2.83
N LYS A 113 4.41 4.86 -3.11
CA LYS A 113 3.92 3.84 -2.18
C LYS A 113 4.96 2.75 -2.00
N ILE A 114 5.14 2.33 -0.75
CA ILE A 114 6.06 1.27 -0.35
C ILE A 114 5.26 0.14 0.27
N GLU A 115 5.57 -1.10 -0.11
CA GLU A 115 4.91 -2.27 0.46
C GLU A 115 5.08 -2.33 1.98
N ASN A 116 3.98 -2.56 2.68
CA ASN A 116 3.92 -2.63 4.13
C ASN A 116 4.19 -4.06 4.62
N PHE A 117 5.38 -4.31 5.13
CA PHE A 117 5.75 -5.62 5.69
C PHE A 117 5.16 -5.91 7.08
N ASP A 118 4.75 -4.88 7.81
CA ASP A 118 4.09 -5.05 9.10
C ASP A 118 2.65 -5.54 8.95
N ARG A 119 2.20 -5.67 7.69
CA ARG A 119 0.88 -6.17 7.37
C ARG A 119 0.78 -7.66 7.69
N PRO A 120 -0.09 -8.06 8.63
CA PRO A 120 -0.29 -9.47 8.94
C PRO A 120 -0.90 -10.23 7.76
N ASN A 121 -0.71 -11.55 7.74
CA ASN A 121 -1.38 -12.40 6.75
C ASN A 121 -2.91 -12.28 6.91
N LYS A 122 -3.65 -12.31 5.80
CA LYS A 122 -5.12 -12.30 5.76
C LYS A 122 -5.76 -13.36 6.66
N ASP A 123 -5.06 -14.47 6.91
CA ASP A 123 -5.53 -15.56 7.77
C ASP A 123 -5.77 -15.12 9.22
N PHE A 124 -5.10 -14.07 9.67
CA PHE A 124 -5.36 -13.44 10.97
C PHE A 124 -6.81 -12.93 11.09
N ILE A 125 -7.38 -12.41 10.03
CA ILE A 125 -8.77 -11.92 10.01
C ILE A 125 -9.75 -13.06 10.28
N TYR A 126 -9.50 -14.25 9.73
CA TYR A 126 -10.35 -15.41 10.00
C TYR A 126 -10.31 -15.85 11.46
N ILE A 127 -9.15 -15.80 12.10
CA ILE A 127 -9.02 -16.13 13.53
C ILE A 127 -9.86 -15.18 14.38
N PHE A 128 -9.75 -13.87 14.16
CA PHE A 128 -10.55 -12.87 14.88
C PHE A 128 -12.05 -13.01 14.60
N ALA A 129 -12.44 -13.25 13.34
CA ALA A 129 -13.84 -13.46 12.96
C ALA A 129 -14.41 -14.70 13.66
N PHE A 130 -13.64 -15.79 13.77
CA PHE A 130 -14.06 -17.01 14.44
C PHE A 130 -14.23 -16.82 15.96
N ILE A 131 -13.28 -16.14 16.61
CA ILE A 131 -13.39 -15.80 18.04
C ILE A 131 -14.63 -14.93 18.28
N ALA A 132 -14.86 -13.91 17.44
CA ALA A 132 -16.03 -13.05 17.53
C ALA A 132 -17.35 -13.83 17.36
N LEU A 133 -17.38 -14.81 16.47
CA LEU A 133 -18.54 -15.69 16.25
C LEU A 133 -18.85 -16.53 17.49
N ILE A 134 -17.83 -17.13 18.10
CA ILE A 134 -17.96 -17.92 19.35
C ILE A 134 -18.50 -17.04 20.48
N LEU A 135 -17.91 -15.87 20.68
CA LEU A 135 -18.36 -14.93 21.73
C LEU A 135 -19.80 -14.49 21.52
N PHE A 136 -20.16 -14.19 20.28
CA PHE A 136 -21.54 -13.82 19.93
C PHE A 136 -22.54 -14.97 20.20
N GLY A 137 -22.17 -16.19 19.80
CA GLY A 137 -22.97 -17.39 20.10
C GLY A 137 -23.15 -17.62 21.60
N PHE A 138 -22.09 -17.45 22.38
CA PHE A 138 -22.13 -17.60 23.83
C PHE A 138 -23.03 -16.54 24.50
N LEU A 139 -22.94 -15.29 24.07
CA LEU A 139 -23.79 -14.20 24.59
C LEU A 139 -25.26 -14.43 24.28
N ASN A 140 -25.59 -14.88 23.07
CA ASN A 140 -26.96 -15.21 22.70
C ASN A 140 -27.50 -16.42 23.50
N TYR A 141 -26.68 -17.45 23.69
CA TYR A 141 -27.06 -18.60 24.49
C TYR A 141 -27.34 -18.22 25.94
N LYS A 142 -26.50 -17.36 26.53
CA LYS A 142 -26.71 -16.86 27.88
C LYS A 142 -28.01 -16.06 27.99
N ASN A 143 -28.28 -15.16 27.06
CA ASN A 143 -29.50 -14.35 27.06
C ASN A 143 -30.75 -15.22 26.92
N TYR A 144 -30.72 -16.24 26.06
CA TYR A 144 -31.84 -17.20 25.91
C TYR A 144 -32.14 -17.92 27.23
N ARG A 145 -31.12 -18.41 27.92
CA ARG A 145 -31.26 -19.14 29.19
C ARG A 145 -31.78 -18.28 30.35
N PHE A 146 -31.56 -16.97 30.30
CA PHE A 146 -32.12 -16.03 31.30
C PHE A 146 -33.59 -15.69 31.00
N SER A 147 -33.99 -15.63 29.73
CA SER A 147 -35.38 -15.40 29.33
C SER A 147 -36.31 -16.56 29.77
N ASP A 148 -35.86 -17.80 29.66
CA ASP A 148 -36.64 -18.99 30.06
C ASP A 148 -36.85 -19.14 31.58
N LYS A 149 -36.16 -18.38 32.41
CA LYS A 149 -36.30 -18.42 33.87
C LYS A 149 -37.26 -17.37 34.42
N GLN A 150 -37.87 -16.55 33.57
CA GLN A 150 -38.84 -15.53 33.98
C GLN A 150 -40.33 -15.94 33.75
N TYR A 151 -40.58 -17.19 33.38
CA TYR A 151 -41.95 -17.74 33.26
C TYR A 151 -42.19 -18.85 34.30
#